data_99f913d2d9e0c48b5acbced73d2f882f
#
_entry.id   99f913d2d9e0c48b5acbced73d2f882f
#
_cell.length_a   1.000
_cell.length_b   1.000
_cell.length_c   1.000
_cell.angle_alpha   90.00
_cell.angle_beta   90.00
_cell.angle_gamma   90.00
#
_symmetry.space_group_name_H-M   'P 1'
#
loop_
_entity.id
_entity.type
_entity.pdbx_description
1 polymer ?
#
loop_
_entity_poly.entity_id
_entity_poly.type
_entity_poly.pdbx_seq_one_letter_code
_entity_poly.pdbx_strand_id
1 'polypeptide(L)'
;LESTTPTATATLEKIESWRDNNPALAAIDVLHKRRPKFVYFGDYDVMPGKVSIPRLISHRDSGALERGEEALLALLSMAGVDPQEFISSDNHERLIRQMENASNAISDEVFEYWSQNKERQVELHTIATAEPSAEPPLNEAPLLQIRVKNQRHRVTVPFDERSRGFVWFFSFLAYFSKLEDEST
;
A
#
# COMPACT_ATOMS: atom_id res chain seq x y z
N LEU A 1 9.01 -18.90 -60.34
CA LEU A 1 8.47 -17.62 -59.87
C LEU A 1 7.25 -17.96 -58.97
N GLU A 2 7.53 -18.22 -57.69
CA GLU A 2 6.50 -18.39 -56.66
C GLU A 2 5.93 -17.02 -56.35
N SER A 3 4.70 -16.81 -56.76
CA SER A 3 3.86 -15.67 -56.33
C SER A 3 3.42 -15.93 -54.91
N THR A 4 4.17 -15.43 -53.93
CA THR A 4 3.76 -15.44 -52.55
C THR A 4 2.50 -14.58 -52.39
N THR A 5 1.39 -15.17 -52.02
CA THR A 5 0.13 -14.44 -51.80
C THR A 5 0.33 -13.46 -50.65
N PRO A 6 -0.27 -12.25 -50.73
CA PRO A 6 -0.14 -11.23 -49.65
C PRO A 6 -0.43 -11.75 -48.26
N THR A 7 -1.31 -12.74 -48.15
CA THR A 7 -1.66 -13.44 -46.91
C THR A 7 -0.50 -14.29 -46.36
N ALA A 8 0.26 -14.95 -47.25
CA ALA A 8 1.42 -15.78 -46.88
C ALA A 8 2.57 -14.90 -46.34
N THR A 9 2.81 -13.79 -46.99
CA THR A 9 3.83 -12.82 -46.55
C THR A 9 3.50 -12.23 -45.18
N ALA A 10 2.27 -11.80 -44.97
CA ALA A 10 1.81 -11.27 -43.68
C ALA A 10 1.86 -12.36 -42.57
N THR A 11 1.63 -13.61 -42.92
CA THR A 11 1.74 -14.71 -41.93
C THR A 11 3.19 -15.00 -41.58
N LEU A 12 4.10 -14.96 -42.54
CA LEU A 12 5.54 -15.13 -42.29
C LEU A 12 6.09 -13.98 -41.42
N GLU A 13 5.80 -12.74 -41.74
CA GLU A 13 6.17 -11.57 -40.92
C GLU A 13 5.69 -11.69 -39.49
N LYS A 14 4.47 -12.18 -39.31
CA LYS A 14 3.91 -12.41 -37.98
C LYS A 14 4.63 -13.52 -37.22
N ILE A 15 5.01 -14.62 -37.90
CA ILE A 15 5.77 -15.71 -37.29
C ILE A 15 7.19 -15.25 -36.93
N GLU A 16 7.83 -14.49 -37.80
CA GLU A 16 9.17 -13.92 -37.56
C GLU A 16 9.20 -12.92 -36.39
N SER A 17 8.06 -12.28 -36.12
CA SER A 17 7.92 -11.39 -34.95
C SER A 17 7.80 -12.14 -33.62
N TRP A 18 7.56 -13.45 -33.65
CA TRP A 18 7.46 -14.25 -32.44
C TRP A 18 8.84 -14.62 -31.89
N ARG A 19 8.94 -14.72 -30.58
CA ARG A 19 10.16 -15.17 -29.91
C ARG A 19 10.60 -16.53 -30.48
N ASP A 20 11.81 -16.60 -31.00
CA ASP A 20 12.41 -17.77 -31.65
C ASP A 20 11.53 -18.39 -32.77
N ASN A 21 10.70 -17.58 -33.44
CA ASN A 21 9.74 -18.00 -34.45
C ASN A 21 8.83 -19.15 -34.00
N ASN A 22 8.61 -19.27 -32.70
CA ASN A 22 7.91 -20.37 -32.08
C ASN A 22 6.52 -19.95 -31.53
N PRO A 23 5.42 -20.48 -32.13
CA PRO A 23 4.06 -20.15 -31.68
C PRO A 23 3.76 -20.54 -30.23
N ALA A 24 4.41 -21.60 -29.72
CA ALA A 24 4.23 -22.01 -28.33
C ALA A 24 4.82 -21.00 -27.37
N LEU A 25 6.00 -20.43 -27.68
CA LEU A 25 6.60 -19.38 -26.87
C LEU A 25 5.78 -18.09 -26.93
N ALA A 26 5.27 -17.71 -28.11
CA ALA A 26 4.38 -16.56 -28.25
C ALA A 26 3.07 -16.76 -27.45
N ALA A 27 2.50 -17.95 -27.44
CA ALA A 27 1.34 -18.27 -26.63
C ALA A 27 1.65 -18.22 -25.12
N ILE A 28 2.81 -18.71 -24.70
CA ILE A 28 3.28 -18.63 -23.32
C ILE A 28 3.42 -17.18 -22.90
N ASP A 29 3.99 -16.30 -23.70
CA ASP A 29 4.18 -14.87 -23.40
C ASP A 29 2.82 -14.17 -23.23
N VAL A 30 1.82 -14.50 -24.04
CA VAL A 30 0.44 -14.01 -23.89
C VAL A 30 -0.21 -14.53 -22.61
N LEU A 31 -0.06 -15.82 -22.32
CA LEU A 31 -0.65 -16.47 -21.16
C LEU A 31 0.01 -15.99 -19.85
N HIS A 32 1.32 -15.74 -19.87
CA HIS A 32 2.04 -15.18 -18.71
C HIS A 32 1.48 -13.84 -18.25
N LYS A 33 1.11 -12.97 -19.19
CA LYS A 33 0.48 -11.67 -18.89
C LYS A 33 -0.93 -11.79 -18.31
N ARG A 34 -1.61 -12.89 -18.59
CA ARG A 34 -2.99 -13.17 -18.14
C ARG A 34 -3.08 -14.14 -16.97
N ARG A 35 -1.94 -14.64 -16.50
CA ARG A 35 -1.91 -15.59 -15.40
C ARG A 35 -2.32 -14.89 -14.11
N PRO A 36 -3.28 -15.45 -13.33
CA PRO A 36 -3.65 -14.90 -12.05
C PRO A 36 -2.44 -14.90 -11.11
N LYS A 37 -2.26 -13.79 -10.42
CA LYS A 37 -1.26 -13.69 -9.34
C LYS A 37 -1.90 -14.19 -8.06
N PHE A 38 -1.24 -15.12 -7.37
CA PHE A 38 -1.66 -15.59 -6.05
C PHE A 38 -0.85 -14.84 -5.00
N VAL A 39 -1.53 -14.14 -4.12
CA VAL A 39 -0.93 -13.42 -3.00
C VAL A 39 -1.44 -14.04 -1.71
N TYR A 40 -0.52 -14.47 -0.87
CA TYR A 40 -0.83 -14.88 0.49
C TYR A 40 -0.61 -13.69 1.42
N PHE A 41 -1.63 -13.35 2.21
CA PHE A 41 -1.58 -12.31 3.22
C PHE A 41 -1.94 -12.94 4.58
N GLY A 42 -0.93 -13.07 5.44
CA GLY A 42 -1.05 -13.75 6.73
C GLY A 42 -1.22 -12.80 7.90
N ASP A 43 -1.36 -13.39 9.10
CA ASP A 43 -1.52 -12.64 10.35
C ASP A 43 -0.29 -11.79 10.73
N TYR A 44 0.87 -12.11 10.19
CA TYR A 44 2.13 -11.38 10.42
C TYR A 44 2.35 -10.23 9.43
N ASP A 45 1.55 -10.16 8.38
CA ASP A 45 1.65 -9.13 7.33
C ASP A 45 0.84 -7.86 7.69
N VAL A 46 0.33 -7.78 8.92
CA VAL A 46 -0.51 -6.67 9.35
C VAL A 46 0.30 -5.38 9.55
N MET A 47 -0.36 -4.28 9.25
CA MET A 47 0.20 -2.95 9.36
C MET A 47 0.46 -2.58 10.85
N PRO A 48 1.61 -1.99 11.17
CA PRO A 48 1.88 -1.52 12.53
C PRO A 48 1.01 -0.30 12.87
N GLY A 49 0.50 -0.27 14.11
CA GLY A 49 -0.27 0.88 14.61
C GLY A 49 0.60 2.10 14.94
N LYS A 50 1.90 1.89 15.11
CA LYS A 50 2.90 2.93 15.34
C LYS A 50 4.21 2.58 14.66
N VAL A 51 4.84 3.54 13.99
CA VAL A 51 6.09 3.33 13.26
C VAL A 51 7.01 4.54 13.37
N SER A 52 8.32 4.31 13.38
CA SER A 52 9.32 5.36 13.20
C SER A 52 9.37 5.79 11.74
N ILE A 53 9.14 7.06 11.46
CA ILE A 53 9.15 7.59 10.09
C ILE A 53 10.56 7.52 9.48
N PRO A 54 11.66 7.87 10.19
CA PRO A 54 13.00 7.70 9.65
C PRO A 54 13.32 6.27 9.25
N ARG A 55 12.90 5.29 10.09
CA ARG A 55 13.11 3.87 9.79
C ARG A 55 12.28 3.42 8.59
N LEU A 56 11.03 3.80 8.51
CA LEU A 56 10.15 3.47 7.37
C LEU A 56 10.75 3.95 6.04
N ILE A 57 11.29 5.18 6.03
CA ILE A 57 11.98 5.75 4.87
C ILE A 57 13.25 4.95 4.55
N SER A 58 14.06 4.64 5.56
CA SER A 58 15.29 3.85 5.38
C SER A 58 14.99 2.46 4.80
N HIS A 59 13.95 1.77 5.27
CA HIS A 59 13.53 0.46 4.76
C HIS A 59 13.02 0.58 3.32
N ARG A 60 12.26 1.62 3.00
CA ARG A 60 11.80 1.89 1.63
C ARG A 60 12.98 2.07 0.68
N ASP A 61 13.93 2.90 1.05
CA ASP A 61 15.07 3.28 0.20
C ASP A 61 16.07 2.13 0.02
N SER A 62 16.17 1.24 1.00
CA SER A 62 17.01 0.03 0.95
C SER A 62 16.31 -1.20 0.36
N GLY A 63 15.01 -1.12 0.08
CA GLY A 63 14.22 -2.27 -0.38
C GLY A 63 14.03 -3.37 0.68
N ALA A 64 14.13 -3.01 1.97
CA ALA A 64 14.01 -3.92 3.11
C ALA A 64 12.66 -3.81 3.83
N LEU A 65 11.62 -3.31 3.13
CA LEU A 65 10.28 -3.17 3.69
C LEU A 65 9.67 -4.52 4.07
N GLU A 66 9.11 -4.58 5.26
CA GLU A 66 8.21 -5.65 5.65
C GLU A 66 6.81 -5.43 5.05
N ARG A 67 6.01 -6.49 4.87
CA ARG A 67 4.68 -6.36 4.25
C ARG A 67 3.74 -5.42 5.01
N GLY A 68 3.82 -5.40 6.33
CA GLY A 68 3.05 -4.44 7.14
C GLY A 68 3.45 -2.99 6.87
N GLU A 69 4.74 -2.73 6.65
CA GLU A 69 5.27 -1.42 6.26
C GLU A 69 4.87 -1.06 4.82
N GLU A 70 4.86 -2.04 3.91
CA GLU A 70 4.36 -1.86 2.54
C GLU A 70 2.88 -1.47 2.53
N ALA A 71 2.05 -2.14 3.35
CA ALA A 71 0.63 -1.80 3.51
C ALA A 71 0.46 -0.38 4.06
N LEU A 72 1.28 0.03 5.01
CA LEU A 72 1.26 1.39 5.55
C LEU A 72 1.65 2.43 4.50
N LEU A 73 2.70 2.18 3.71
CA LEU A 73 3.09 3.07 2.62
C LEU A 73 2.02 3.17 1.55
N ALA A 74 1.37 2.06 1.20
CA ALA A 74 0.25 2.05 0.28
C ALA A 74 -0.90 2.93 0.81
N LEU A 75 -1.24 2.81 2.09
CA LEU A 75 -2.27 3.61 2.74
C LEU A 75 -1.94 5.11 2.69
N LEU A 76 -0.70 5.49 2.96
CA LEU A 76 -0.25 6.89 2.88
C LEU A 76 -0.28 7.41 1.43
N SER A 77 0.12 6.57 0.48
CA SER A 77 0.09 6.90 -0.95
C SER A 77 -1.33 7.15 -1.45
N MET A 78 -2.32 6.31 -1.06
CA MET A 78 -3.75 6.53 -1.36
C MET A 78 -4.23 7.89 -0.85
N ALA A 79 -3.72 8.32 0.30
CA ALA A 79 -4.03 9.63 0.88
C ALA A 79 -3.21 10.79 0.29
N GLY A 80 -2.32 10.50 -0.67
CA GLY A 80 -1.46 11.50 -1.29
C GLY A 80 -0.37 12.06 -0.37
N VAL A 81 0.08 11.27 0.61
CA VAL A 81 1.08 11.69 1.60
C VAL A 81 2.38 10.91 1.44
N ASP A 82 3.49 11.60 1.24
CA ASP A 82 4.84 11.01 1.30
C ASP A 82 5.38 11.07 2.73
N PRO A 83 5.92 9.97 3.29
CA PRO A 83 6.58 9.96 4.60
C PRO A 83 7.67 11.01 4.78
N GLN A 84 8.35 11.42 3.71
CA GLN A 84 9.37 12.49 3.73
C GLN A 84 8.80 13.83 4.19
N GLU A 85 7.53 14.09 3.94
CA GLU A 85 6.88 15.36 4.31
C GLU A 85 6.78 15.52 5.82
N PHE A 86 6.73 14.43 6.57
CA PHE A 86 6.70 14.45 8.04
C PHE A 86 8.02 14.90 8.66
N ILE A 87 9.13 14.72 7.94
CA ILE A 87 10.48 15.13 8.42
C ILE A 87 10.81 16.53 7.91
N SER A 88 10.44 16.85 6.67
CA SER A 88 10.86 18.09 5.98
C SER A 88 9.93 19.26 6.19
N SER A 89 8.81 19.08 6.85
CA SER A 89 7.81 20.16 7.01
C SER A 89 8.24 21.18 8.07
N ASP A 90 8.76 22.31 7.62
CA ASP A 90 9.00 23.49 8.46
C ASP A 90 7.70 24.16 8.93
N ASN A 91 6.56 23.77 8.37
CA ASN A 91 5.26 24.36 8.67
C ASN A 91 4.33 23.34 9.34
N HIS A 92 4.25 23.41 10.65
CA HIS A 92 3.43 22.55 11.49
C HIS A 92 1.94 22.57 11.10
N GLU A 93 1.39 23.72 10.76
CA GLU A 93 0.00 23.86 10.32
C GLU A 93 -0.27 23.13 8.98
N ARG A 94 0.70 23.14 8.07
CA ARG A 94 0.61 22.39 6.82
C ARG A 94 0.56 20.89 7.08
N LEU A 95 1.42 20.42 7.98
CA LEU A 95 1.47 19.01 8.35
C LEU A 95 0.16 18.55 8.98
N ILE A 96 -0.42 19.32 9.91
CA ILE A 96 -1.71 19.03 10.52
C ILE A 96 -2.79 18.87 9.45
N ARG A 97 -2.91 19.84 8.54
CA ARG A 97 -3.91 19.77 7.45
C ARG A 97 -3.72 18.56 6.54
N GLN A 98 -2.47 18.22 6.21
CA GLN A 98 -2.18 17.01 5.42
C GLN A 98 -2.61 15.75 6.16
N MET A 99 -2.34 15.66 7.46
CA MET A 99 -2.76 14.53 8.30
C MET A 99 -4.28 14.41 8.39
N GLU A 100 -4.99 15.53 8.53
CA GLU A 100 -6.46 15.56 8.54
C GLU A 100 -7.03 15.11 7.18
N ASN A 101 -6.50 15.62 6.08
CA ASN A 101 -6.92 15.22 4.74
C ASN A 101 -6.67 13.74 4.49
N ALA A 102 -5.48 13.24 4.85
CA ALA A 102 -5.13 11.83 4.74
C ALA A 102 -6.04 10.96 5.61
N SER A 103 -6.32 11.38 6.83
CA SER A 103 -7.23 10.68 7.75
C SER A 103 -8.64 10.54 7.17
N ASN A 104 -9.14 11.60 6.54
CA ASN A 104 -10.44 11.60 5.89
C ASN A 104 -10.45 10.67 4.66
N ALA A 105 -9.47 10.82 3.76
CA ALA A 105 -9.36 9.99 2.55
C ALA A 105 -9.28 8.50 2.89
N ILE A 106 -8.43 8.12 3.86
CA ILE A 106 -8.31 6.75 4.34
C ILE A 106 -9.63 6.26 4.95
N SER A 107 -10.31 7.10 5.72
CA SER A 107 -11.58 6.73 6.36
C SER A 107 -12.65 6.45 5.33
N ASP A 108 -12.78 7.29 4.32
CA ASP A 108 -13.77 7.13 3.25
C ASP A 108 -13.52 5.84 2.48
N GLU A 109 -12.28 5.57 2.07
CA GLU A 109 -11.90 4.39 1.33
C GLU A 109 -12.11 3.09 2.12
N VAL A 110 -11.59 3.02 3.35
CA VAL A 110 -11.65 1.79 4.15
C VAL A 110 -13.06 1.48 4.61
N PHE A 111 -13.82 2.47 5.07
CA PHE A 111 -15.15 2.23 5.61
C PHE A 111 -16.24 2.10 4.54
N GLU A 112 -15.93 2.33 3.27
CA GLU A 112 -16.78 1.91 2.15
C GLU A 112 -16.94 0.38 2.14
N TYR A 113 -15.85 -0.36 2.36
CA TYR A 113 -15.84 -1.83 2.37
C TYR A 113 -16.15 -2.45 3.73
N TRP A 114 -15.98 -1.71 4.83
CA TRP A 114 -16.27 -2.18 6.18
C TRP A 114 -17.68 -1.81 6.64
N SER A 115 -18.67 -2.65 6.32
CA SER A 115 -20.09 -2.37 6.59
C SER A 115 -20.52 -2.47 8.06
N GLN A 116 -19.73 -3.12 8.92
CA GLN A 116 -20.14 -3.44 10.31
C GLN A 116 -20.24 -2.23 11.23
N ASN A 117 -19.58 -1.11 10.93
CA ASN A 117 -19.68 0.09 11.76
C ASN A 117 -19.17 1.32 10.98
N LYS A 118 -20.09 2.03 10.36
CA LYS A 118 -19.80 3.22 9.54
C LYS A 118 -19.48 4.49 10.37
N GLU A 119 -19.65 4.43 11.70
CA GLU A 119 -19.39 5.56 12.60
C GLU A 119 -17.93 5.55 13.12
N ARG A 120 -17.01 5.09 12.30
CA ARG A 120 -15.56 5.08 12.61
C ARG A 120 -14.83 6.04 11.70
N GLN A 121 -13.73 6.57 12.22
CA GLN A 121 -12.81 7.45 11.50
C GLN A 121 -11.39 7.04 11.84
N VAL A 122 -10.54 7.00 10.83
CA VAL A 122 -9.09 6.85 11.03
C VAL A 122 -8.52 8.23 11.33
N GLU A 123 -7.64 8.28 12.32
CA GLU A 123 -6.89 9.49 12.66
C GLU A 123 -5.39 9.16 12.60
N LEU A 124 -4.65 9.93 11.82
CA LEU A 124 -3.20 9.88 11.76
C LEU A 124 -2.62 10.94 12.69
N HIS A 125 -1.69 10.55 13.52
CA HIS A 125 -1.01 11.44 14.44
C HIS A 125 0.50 11.34 14.31
N THR A 126 1.20 12.46 14.40
CA THR A 126 2.65 12.47 14.51
C THR A 126 3.06 12.72 15.96
N ILE A 127 4.06 11.99 16.43
CA ILE A 127 4.66 12.13 17.74
C ILE A 127 6.10 12.61 17.51
N ALA A 128 6.35 13.90 17.82
CA ALA A 128 7.61 14.56 17.53
C ALA A 128 8.77 14.06 18.40
N THR A 129 8.47 13.54 19.59
CA THR A 129 9.50 13.09 20.54
C THR A 129 9.23 11.63 20.93
N ALA A 130 10.20 10.75 20.68
CA ALA A 130 10.12 9.38 21.14
C ALA A 130 10.35 9.29 22.65
N GLU A 131 9.75 8.27 23.29
CA GLU A 131 10.04 7.98 24.69
C GLU A 131 11.43 7.34 24.79
N PRO A 132 12.34 7.87 25.65
CA PRO A 132 13.69 7.32 25.78
C PRO A 132 13.74 5.85 26.22
N SER A 133 12.67 5.38 26.87
CA SER A 133 12.49 4.00 27.33
C SER A 133 11.86 3.08 26.29
N ALA A 134 11.44 3.60 25.14
CA ALA A 134 10.84 2.80 24.09
C ALA A 134 11.89 1.86 23.45
N GLU A 135 11.46 0.64 23.18
CA GLU A 135 12.32 -0.30 22.45
C GLU A 135 12.48 0.14 20.98
N PRO A 136 13.66 -0.11 20.37
CA PRO A 136 13.81 0.13 18.94
C PRO A 136 12.77 -0.64 18.11
N PRO A 137 12.21 -0.05 17.05
CA PRO A 137 12.54 1.24 16.43
C PRO A 137 11.76 2.44 16.98
N LEU A 138 10.93 2.28 17.98
CA LEU A 138 10.03 3.33 18.46
C LEU A 138 10.73 4.41 19.32
N ASN A 139 12.03 4.24 19.57
CA ASN A 139 12.88 5.25 20.16
C ASN A 139 13.43 6.28 19.17
N GLU A 140 13.12 6.14 17.86
CA GLU A 140 13.55 7.07 16.81
C GLU A 140 12.36 7.90 16.32
N ALA A 141 12.30 9.15 16.74
CA ALA A 141 11.25 10.11 16.32
C ALA A 141 11.63 10.83 15.00
N PRO A 142 10.66 11.40 14.29
CA PRO A 142 9.22 11.41 14.58
C PRO A 142 8.55 10.06 14.33
N LEU A 143 7.52 9.78 15.13
CA LEU A 143 6.71 8.59 14.98
C LEU A 143 5.38 8.93 14.30
N LEU A 144 4.90 8.04 13.43
CA LEU A 144 3.53 8.03 12.93
C LEU A 144 2.71 7.05 13.75
N GLN A 145 1.58 7.47 14.25
CA GLN A 145 0.61 6.63 14.95
C GLN A 145 -0.74 6.67 14.25
N ILE A 146 -1.30 5.49 14.02
CA ILE A 146 -2.65 5.31 13.51
C ILE A 146 -3.58 5.07 14.68
N ARG A 147 -4.70 5.79 14.70
CA ARG A 147 -5.74 5.66 15.71
C ARG A 147 -7.10 5.51 15.01
N VAL A 148 -8.03 4.86 15.69
CA VAL A 148 -9.40 4.68 15.19
C VAL A 148 -10.36 5.32 16.18
N LYS A 149 -11.04 6.36 15.74
CA LYS A 149 -12.09 7.03 16.50
C LYS A 149 -13.43 6.35 16.26
N ASN A 150 -14.12 6.05 17.31
CA ASN A 150 -15.51 5.65 17.28
C ASN A 150 -16.37 6.90 17.59
N GLN A 151 -17.04 7.42 16.57
CA GLN A 151 -17.83 8.66 16.71
C GLN A 151 -19.02 8.47 17.66
N ARG A 152 -19.65 7.29 17.67
CA ARG A 152 -20.79 6.97 18.53
C ARG A 152 -20.42 6.99 20.02
N HIS A 153 -19.28 6.40 20.35
CA HIS A 153 -18.81 6.31 21.75
C HIS A 153 -17.86 7.45 22.12
N ARG A 154 -17.45 8.29 21.14
CA ARG A 154 -16.50 9.40 21.32
C ARG A 154 -15.16 8.97 21.94
N VAL A 155 -14.71 7.75 21.57
CA VAL A 155 -13.45 7.17 22.06
C VAL A 155 -12.51 6.95 20.87
N THR A 156 -11.25 7.32 21.03
CA THR A 156 -10.17 7.05 20.07
C THR A 156 -9.23 6.02 20.68
N VAL A 157 -9.00 4.93 19.95
CA VAL A 157 -8.17 3.80 20.38
C VAL A 157 -7.02 3.62 19.39
N PRO A 158 -5.80 3.26 19.83
CA PRO A 158 -4.72 2.87 18.95
C PRO A 158 -5.15 1.74 17.99
N PHE A 159 -4.60 1.75 16.79
CA PHE A 159 -4.96 0.79 15.74
C PHE A 159 -4.66 -0.66 16.15
N ASP A 160 -3.50 -0.88 16.75
CA ASP A 160 -3.00 -2.17 17.23
C ASP A 160 -3.81 -2.74 18.43
N GLU A 161 -4.54 -1.89 19.15
CA GLU A 161 -5.46 -2.32 20.21
C GLU A 161 -6.86 -2.72 19.68
N ARG A 162 -7.06 -2.68 18.38
CA ARG A 162 -8.33 -3.12 17.76
C ARG A 162 -8.38 -4.65 17.66
N SER A 163 -9.55 -5.18 17.31
CA SER A 163 -9.71 -6.62 17.09
C SER A 163 -8.79 -7.09 15.93
N ARG A 164 -8.21 -8.30 16.06
CA ARG A 164 -7.35 -8.89 15.02
C ARG A 164 -8.00 -8.86 13.64
N GLY A 165 -9.27 -9.21 13.54
CA GLY A 165 -9.99 -9.18 12.27
C GLY A 165 -10.08 -7.79 11.64
N PHE A 166 -10.23 -6.73 12.46
CA PHE A 166 -10.21 -5.36 11.96
C PHE A 166 -8.82 -4.97 11.46
N VAL A 167 -7.77 -5.21 12.26
CA VAL A 167 -6.39 -4.91 11.90
C VAL A 167 -5.98 -5.66 10.62
N TRP A 168 -6.31 -6.95 10.54
CA TRP A 168 -6.02 -7.77 9.38
C TRP A 168 -6.73 -7.27 8.13
N PHE A 169 -8.05 -7.03 8.20
CA PHE A 169 -8.84 -6.57 7.06
C PHE A 169 -8.36 -5.21 6.54
N PHE A 170 -8.09 -4.29 7.46
CA PHE A 170 -7.61 -2.96 7.13
C PHE A 170 -6.24 -3.00 6.42
N SER A 171 -5.32 -3.80 6.96
CA SER A 171 -3.99 -4.00 6.38
C SER A 171 -4.05 -4.69 5.02
N PHE A 172 -4.92 -5.70 4.89
CA PHE A 172 -5.17 -6.39 3.63
C PHE A 172 -5.70 -5.44 2.56
N LEU A 173 -6.69 -4.60 2.88
CA LEU A 173 -7.26 -3.65 1.93
C LEU A 173 -6.20 -2.66 1.43
N ALA A 174 -5.43 -2.08 2.33
CA ALA A 174 -4.35 -1.16 1.97
C ALA A 174 -3.28 -1.83 1.08
N TYR A 175 -2.88 -3.06 1.41
CA TYR A 175 -1.93 -3.81 0.60
C TYR A 175 -2.50 -4.22 -0.77
N PHE A 176 -3.78 -4.58 -0.82
CA PHE A 176 -4.44 -5.00 -2.06
C PHE A 176 -4.58 -3.83 -3.04
N SER A 177 -4.94 -2.64 -2.57
CA SER A 177 -4.98 -1.43 -3.42
C SER A 177 -3.65 -1.15 -4.11
N LYS A 178 -2.53 -1.35 -3.40
CA LYS A 178 -1.18 -1.24 -4.02
C LYS A 178 -1.00 -2.22 -5.19
N LEU A 179 -1.46 -3.47 -5.02
CA LEU A 179 -1.31 -4.50 -6.06
C LEU A 179 -2.17 -4.22 -7.29
N GLU A 180 -3.32 -3.58 -7.13
CA GLU A 180 -4.15 -3.15 -8.26
C GLU A 180 -3.46 -2.05 -9.06
N ASP A 181 -2.89 -1.05 -8.40
CA ASP A 181 -2.14 0.05 -9.05
C ASP A 181 -0.92 -0.46 -9.83
N GLU A 182 -0.19 -1.45 -9.30
CA GLU A 182 0.96 -2.05 -9.99
C GLU A 182 0.57 -2.94 -11.18
N SER A 183 -0.71 -3.25 -11.34
CA SER A 183 -1.22 -4.18 -12.35
C SER A 183 -1.81 -3.48 -13.57
N THR A 184 -1.98 -2.15 -13.50
CA THR A 184 -2.52 -1.29 -14.55
C THR A 184 -1.42 -0.66 -15.37
#